data_f06ff1af1567afa807c6983dc1930126
#
_entry.id   f06ff1af1567afa807c6983dc1930126
#
_cell.length_a   1.000
_cell.length_b   1.000
_cell.length_c   1.000
_cell.angle_alpha   90.00
_cell.angle_beta   90.00
_cell.angle_gamma   90.00
#
_symmetry.space_group_name_H-M   'P 1'
#
loop_
_entity.id
_entity.type
_entity.pdbx_description
1 polymer ?
#
loop_
_entity_poly.entity_id
_entity_poly.type
_entity_poly.pdbx_seq_one_letter_code
_entity_poly.pdbx_strand_id
1 'polypeptide(L)'
;MSSLHAEWTKLRTAPGTIWLLLGVIALTVALGALADSATHCPAHVCQADPTRAMLIGVDLSQAVVAVLAVGVISGEYGTGMIRVTLAAMPRRAAVLAAKAATVTGVVLVAGALGVAGSMLAGRLILPGRGFPPLSLADGPVLRAAGGSALYLALIALLSLGIGAAVRSAAAAVGAVLGLLYLIPIIATTVSDATWHRHLEQLAPMTAGLTIQYTTGLRGLPLSPWAGLGVLAAWAAGALLLGGLLLRRRDA
;
A
#
# COMPACT_ATOMS: atom_id res chain seq x y z
N MET A 1 -3.58 10.83 29.11
CA MET A 1 -3.16 9.71 28.23
C MET A 1 -2.97 10.30 26.84
N SER A 2 -1.87 10.00 26.15
CA SER A 2 -1.65 10.52 24.81
C SER A 2 -2.66 9.91 23.83
N SER A 3 -3.12 10.68 22.83
CA SER A 3 -4.04 10.21 21.79
C SER A 3 -3.53 8.95 21.05
N LEU A 4 -2.21 8.85 20.90
CA LEU A 4 -1.55 7.68 20.32
C LEU A 4 -1.76 6.39 21.13
N HIS A 5 -1.71 6.48 22.46
CA HIS A 5 -1.92 5.31 23.33
C HIS A 5 -3.37 4.78 23.23
N ALA A 6 -4.33 5.68 23.15
CA ALA A 6 -5.73 5.31 22.97
C ALA A 6 -5.98 4.63 21.60
N GLU A 7 -5.43 5.18 20.52
CA GLU A 7 -5.55 4.60 19.17
C GLU A 7 -4.83 3.24 19.06
N TRP A 8 -3.65 3.11 19.68
CA TRP A 8 -2.94 1.83 19.75
C TRP A 8 -3.74 0.75 20.44
N THR A 9 -4.36 1.08 21.59
CA THR A 9 -5.19 0.14 22.34
C THR A 9 -6.39 -0.31 21.51
N LYS A 10 -7.08 0.61 20.80
CA LYS A 10 -8.19 0.29 19.91
C LYS A 10 -7.78 -0.70 18.80
N LEU A 11 -6.64 -0.46 18.14
CA LEU A 11 -6.15 -1.35 17.07
C LEU A 11 -5.80 -2.74 17.59
N ARG A 12 -5.19 -2.83 18.77
CA ARG A 12 -4.80 -4.11 19.39
C ARG A 12 -6.00 -4.92 19.87
N THR A 13 -7.06 -4.26 20.32
CA THR A 13 -8.26 -4.94 20.84
C THR A 13 -9.29 -5.29 19.77
N ALA A 14 -9.17 -4.74 18.57
CA ALA A 14 -10.04 -5.06 17.44
C ALA A 14 -9.55 -6.35 16.73
N PRO A 15 -10.23 -7.50 16.89
CA PRO A 15 -9.75 -8.76 16.31
C PRO A 15 -9.64 -8.72 14.79
N GLY A 16 -10.50 -7.97 14.11
CA GLY A 16 -10.45 -7.79 12.65
C GLY A 16 -9.14 -7.17 12.16
N THR A 17 -8.55 -6.25 12.93
CA THR A 17 -7.27 -5.61 12.57
C THR A 17 -6.13 -6.62 12.50
N ILE A 18 -6.05 -7.52 13.48
CA ILE A 18 -5.00 -8.55 13.54
C ILE A 18 -5.12 -9.50 12.33
N TRP A 19 -6.34 -9.96 12.03
CA TRP A 19 -6.58 -10.84 10.88
C TRP A 19 -6.25 -10.17 9.54
N LEU A 20 -6.55 -8.88 9.38
CA LEU A 20 -6.19 -8.13 8.18
C LEU A 20 -4.68 -7.95 8.05
N LEU A 21 -3.96 -7.67 9.14
CA LEU A 21 -2.49 -7.57 9.12
C LEU A 21 -1.83 -8.92 8.81
N LEU A 22 -2.32 -10.02 9.39
CA LEU A 22 -1.89 -11.36 9.04
C LEU A 22 -2.21 -11.68 7.56
N GLY A 23 -3.36 -11.23 7.07
CA GLY A 23 -3.73 -11.33 5.66
C GLY A 23 -2.75 -10.59 4.73
N VAL A 24 -2.30 -9.39 5.09
CA VAL A 24 -1.28 -8.64 4.34
C VAL A 24 0.01 -9.47 4.24
N ILE A 25 0.50 -10.00 5.36
CA ILE A 25 1.73 -10.81 5.40
C ILE A 25 1.55 -12.08 4.56
N ALA A 26 0.47 -12.83 4.81
CA ALA A 26 0.21 -14.12 4.15
C ALA A 26 0.05 -13.95 2.63
N LEU A 27 -0.72 -12.96 2.18
CA LEU A 27 -0.93 -12.68 0.75
C LEU A 27 0.38 -12.25 0.08
N THR A 28 1.16 -11.38 0.70
CA THR A 28 2.44 -10.93 0.13
C THR A 28 3.37 -12.13 -0.07
N VAL A 29 3.52 -12.98 0.94
CA VAL A 29 4.41 -14.14 0.87
C VAL A 29 3.88 -15.21 -0.08
N ALA A 30 2.60 -15.57 0.01
CA ALA A 30 2.02 -16.64 -0.79
C ALA A 30 2.02 -16.31 -2.29
N LEU A 31 1.60 -15.09 -2.65
CA LEU A 31 1.55 -14.68 -4.06
C LEU A 31 2.95 -14.46 -4.64
N GLY A 32 3.91 -13.94 -3.85
CA GLY A 32 5.30 -13.87 -4.26
C GLY A 32 5.87 -15.27 -4.53
N ALA A 33 5.71 -16.21 -3.59
CA ALA A 33 6.17 -17.59 -3.76
C ALA A 33 5.49 -18.30 -4.95
N LEU A 34 4.21 -18.06 -5.20
CA LEU A 34 3.50 -18.57 -6.38
C LEU A 34 4.09 -18.01 -7.68
N ALA A 35 4.31 -16.71 -7.74
CA ALA A 35 4.90 -16.07 -8.92
C ALA A 35 6.32 -16.59 -9.18
N ASP A 36 7.15 -16.71 -8.14
CA ASP A 36 8.51 -17.25 -8.23
C ASP A 36 8.50 -18.71 -8.71
N SER A 37 7.53 -19.49 -8.27
CA SER A 37 7.37 -20.88 -8.71
C SER A 37 6.89 -21.02 -10.17
N ALA A 38 6.19 -20.01 -10.69
CA ALA A 38 5.71 -19.99 -12.06
C ALA A 38 6.73 -19.38 -13.05
N THR A 39 7.70 -18.60 -12.58
CA THR A 39 8.73 -18.01 -13.43
C THR A 39 9.86 -19.01 -13.72
N HIS A 40 10.37 -19.00 -14.96
CA HIS A 40 11.52 -19.77 -15.39
C HIS A 40 12.50 -18.89 -16.14
N CYS A 41 13.80 -19.15 -15.94
CA CYS A 41 14.88 -18.48 -16.68
C CYS A 41 15.60 -19.49 -17.57
N PRO A 42 15.17 -19.67 -18.84
CA PRO A 42 15.82 -20.61 -19.75
C PRO A 42 17.21 -20.09 -20.16
N ALA A 43 18.21 -20.97 -20.05
CA ALA A 43 19.60 -20.72 -20.50
C ALA A 43 20.24 -19.41 -19.95
N HIS A 44 19.88 -18.99 -18.74
CA HIS A 44 20.35 -17.77 -18.09
C HIS A 44 20.00 -16.46 -18.81
N VAL A 45 19.07 -16.49 -19.77
CA VAL A 45 18.52 -15.29 -20.43
C VAL A 45 17.21 -14.94 -19.76
N CYS A 46 17.29 -14.26 -18.62
CA CYS A 46 16.11 -13.87 -17.86
C CYS A 46 15.55 -12.55 -18.40
N GLN A 47 14.33 -12.56 -18.92
CA GLN A 47 13.61 -11.35 -19.34
C GLN A 47 12.82 -10.70 -18.19
N ALA A 48 12.50 -11.47 -17.15
CA ALA A 48 11.73 -10.97 -16.00
C ALA A 48 12.66 -10.42 -14.91
N ASP A 49 12.24 -9.33 -14.27
CA ASP A 49 12.88 -8.83 -13.05
C ASP A 49 12.54 -9.75 -11.87
N PRO A 50 13.50 -10.52 -11.33
CA PRO A 50 13.22 -11.48 -10.27
C PRO A 50 12.73 -10.80 -8.99
N THR A 51 13.23 -9.61 -8.68
CA THR A 51 12.79 -8.86 -7.49
C THR A 51 11.33 -8.41 -7.62
N ARG A 52 10.91 -8.01 -8.84
CA ARG A 52 9.51 -7.67 -9.10
C ARG A 52 8.59 -8.90 -8.96
N ALA A 53 9.04 -10.07 -9.41
CA ALA A 53 8.29 -11.32 -9.26
C ALA A 53 8.08 -11.68 -7.77
N MET A 54 9.15 -11.61 -6.95
CA MET A 54 9.06 -11.82 -5.50
C MET A 54 8.04 -10.89 -4.83
N LEU A 55 7.93 -9.64 -5.29
CA LEU A 55 7.13 -8.60 -4.66
C LEU A 55 5.72 -8.44 -5.25
N ILE A 56 5.31 -9.27 -6.20
CA ILE A 56 4.00 -9.17 -6.86
C ILE A 56 2.83 -9.30 -5.86
N GLY A 57 3.05 -9.99 -4.75
CA GLY A 57 2.05 -10.12 -3.68
C GLY A 57 1.62 -8.79 -3.07
N VAL A 58 2.46 -7.75 -3.16
CA VAL A 58 2.14 -6.39 -2.71
C VAL A 58 0.96 -5.80 -3.51
N ASP A 59 0.83 -6.16 -4.81
CA ASP A 59 -0.22 -5.69 -5.70
C ASP A 59 -1.64 -6.07 -5.21
N LEU A 60 -1.77 -7.20 -4.53
CA LEU A 60 -3.05 -7.62 -3.95
C LEU A 60 -3.17 -7.24 -2.47
N SER A 61 -2.05 -7.28 -1.73
CA SER A 61 -2.01 -6.92 -0.31
C SER A 61 -2.41 -5.46 -0.05
N GLN A 62 -2.22 -4.55 -1.03
CA GLN A 62 -2.68 -3.17 -0.95
C GLN A 62 -4.21 -3.05 -0.79
N ALA A 63 -4.99 -3.99 -1.35
CA ALA A 63 -6.44 -3.99 -1.18
C ALA A 63 -6.82 -4.29 0.28
N VAL A 64 -6.13 -5.24 0.91
CA VAL A 64 -6.34 -5.56 2.34
C VAL A 64 -5.95 -4.37 3.22
N VAL A 65 -4.82 -3.71 2.90
CA VAL A 65 -4.39 -2.47 3.57
C VAL A 65 -5.42 -1.35 3.42
N ALA A 66 -6.01 -1.21 2.23
CA ALA A 66 -7.05 -0.22 1.97
C ALA A 66 -8.29 -0.46 2.84
N VAL A 67 -8.77 -1.72 2.91
CA VAL A 67 -9.89 -2.11 3.77
C VAL A 67 -9.59 -1.83 5.24
N LEU A 68 -8.39 -2.19 5.71
CA LEU A 68 -7.95 -1.95 7.08
C LEU A 68 -7.97 -0.44 7.40
N ALA A 69 -7.32 0.37 6.57
CA ALA A 69 -7.17 1.80 6.82
C ALA A 69 -8.52 2.56 6.76
N VAL A 70 -9.39 2.22 5.81
CA VAL A 70 -10.76 2.73 5.77
C VAL A 70 -11.53 2.29 7.02
N GLY A 71 -11.42 1.01 7.42
CA GLY A 71 -12.11 0.45 8.59
C GLY A 71 -11.77 1.17 9.90
N VAL A 72 -10.53 1.60 10.07
CA VAL A 72 -10.07 2.33 11.28
C VAL A 72 -10.80 3.66 11.48
N ILE A 73 -11.20 4.33 10.41
CA ILE A 73 -11.94 5.59 10.54
C ILE A 73 -13.44 5.41 10.37
N SER A 74 -13.89 4.60 9.43
CA SER A 74 -15.32 4.39 9.17
C SER A 74 -16.00 3.60 10.26
N GLY A 75 -15.29 2.72 10.99
CA GLY A 75 -15.82 2.03 12.16
C GLY A 75 -16.29 2.97 13.27
N GLU A 76 -15.61 4.11 13.46
CA GLU A 76 -16.04 5.13 14.43
C GLU A 76 -17.27 5.92 13.98
N TYR A 77 -17.44 6.11 12.66
CA TYR A 77 -18.66 6.72 12.14
C TYR A 77 -19.86 5.77 12.29
N GLY A 78 -19.70 4.47 11.99
CA GLY A 78 -20.77 3.48 12.08
C GLY A 78 -21.28 3.24 13.51
N THR A 79 -20.39 3.33 14.50
CA THR A 79 -20.74 3.15 15.93
C THR A 79 -21.10 4.45 16.64
N GLY A 80 -21.00 5.60 15.98
CA GLY A 80 -21.18 6.92 16.59
C GLY A 80 -20.07 7.32 17.57
N MET A 81 -19.05 6.49 17.75
CA MET A 81 -17.90 6.77 18.64
C MET A 81 -17.12 8.01 18.25
N ILE A 82 -17.21 8.43 16.97
CA ILE A 82 -16.55 9.65 16.50
C ILE A 82 -16.96 10.87 17.32
N ARG A 83 -18.24 10.97 17.75
CA ARG A 83 -18.74 12.08 18.57
C ARG A 83 -18.09 12.10 19.95
N VAL A 84 -17.96 10.93 20.58
CA VAL A 84 -17.30 10.78 21.89
C VAL A 84 -15.81 11.12 21.78
N THR A 85 -15.15 10.63 20.73
CA THR A 85 -13.73 10.91 20.47
C THR A 85 -13.48 12.41 20.26
N LEU A 86 -14.36 13.09 19.50
CA LEU A 86 -14.23 14.52 19.23
C LEU A 86 -14.62 15.40 20.44
N ALA A 87 -15.54 14.93 21.30
CA ALA A 87 -15.87 15.61 22.56
C ALA A 87 -14.70 15.54 23.56
N ALA A 88 -14.01 14.39 23.62
CA ALA A 88 -12.83 14.20 24.47
C ALA A 88 -11.58 14.90 23.93
N MET A 89 -11.46 15.07 22.61
CA MET A 89 -10.32 15.70 21.94
C MET A 89 -10.81 16.74 20.92
N PRO A 90 -10.94 18.02 21.29
CA PRO A 90 -11.49 19.06 20.40
C PRO A 90 -10.61 19.36 19.19
N ARG A 91 -9.34 18.94 19.19
CA ARG A 91 -8.41 19.10 18.07
C ARG A 91 -8.56 17.98 17.06
N ARG A 92 -9.57 18.08 16.17
CA ARG A 92 -9.91 17.08 15.13
C ARG A 92 -8.71 16.64 14.26
N ALA A 93 -7.80 17.57 13.96
CA ALA A 93 -6.58 17.25 13.22
C ALA A 93 -5.62 16.34 14.01
N ALA A 94 -5.55 16.49 15.34
CA ALA A 94 -4.71 15.63 16.17
C ALA A 94 -5.24 14.18 16.20
N VAL A 95 -6.56 13.99 16.17
CA VAL A 95 -7.18 12.66 16.08
C VAL A 95 -6.81 11.99 14.77
N LEU A 96 -6.97 12.70 13.64
CA LEU A 96 -6.59 12.16 12.32
C LEU A 96 -5.09 11.86 12.24
N ALA A 97 -4.24 12.73 12.77
CA ALA A 97 -2.79 12.52 12.81
C ALA A 97 -2.40 11.31 13.68
N ALA A 98 -3.05 11.11 14.82
CA ALA A 98 -2.82 9.95 15.67
C ALA A 98 -3.22 8.64 14.97
N LYS A 99 -4.37 8.63 14.28
CA LYS A 99 -4.82 7.49 13.46
C LYS A 99 -3.84 7.23 12.31
N ALA A 100 -3.44 8.27 11.60
CA ALA A 100 -2.45 8.16 10.52
C ALA A 100 -1.14 7.56 11.02
N ALA A 101 -0.60 8.04 12.14
CA ALA A 101 0.65 7.53 12.71
C ALA A 101 0.54 6.06 13.15
N THR A 102 -0.54 5.69 13.83
CA THR A 102 -0.73 4.30 14.31
C THR A 102 -0.96 3.32 13.16
N VAL A 103 -1.81 3.67 12.16
CA VAL A 103 -2.05 2.83 10.99
C VAL A 103 -0.78 2.69 10.16
N THR A 104 -0.06 3.79 9.91
CA THR A 104 1.22 3.76 9.21
C THR A 104 2.22 2.84 9.90
N GLY A 105 2.35 2.95 11.24
CA GLY A 105 3.27 2.12 12.01
C GLY A 105 2.97 0.64 11.90
N VAL A 106 1.72 0.21 12.07
CA VAL A 106 1.36 -1.22 12.00
C VAL A 106 1.46 -1.76 10.57
N VAL A 107 1.09 -0.97 9.56
CA VAL A 107 1.20 -1.36 8.15
C VAL A 107 2.66 -1.44 7.71
N LEU A 108 3.53 -0.53 8.15
CA LEU A 108 4.97 -0.62 7.90
C LEU A 108 5.56 -1.91 8.46
N VAL A 109 5.21 -2.27 9.70
CA VAL A 109 5.69 -3.52 10.31
C VAL A 109 5.16 -4.73 9.55
N ALA A 110 3.86 -4.81 9.30
CA ALA A 110 3.28 -5.94 8.57
C ALA A 110 3.80 -6.02 7.13
N GLY A 111 3.91 -4.90 6.44
CA GLY A 111 4.46 -4.81 5.09
C GLY A 111 5.93 -5.23 5.04
N ALA A 112 6.76 -4.76 5.99
CA ALA A 112 8.16 -5.18 6.08
C ALA A 112 8.30 -6.68 6.34
N LEU A 113 7.48 -7.25 7.21
CA LEU A 113 7.46 -8.70 7.48
C LEU A 113 7.00 -9.50 6.25
N GLY A 114 5.95 -9.04 5.57
CA GLY A 114 5.46 -9.66 4.34
C GLY A 114 6.49 -9.63 3.21
N VAL A 115 7.11 -8.48 2.98
CA VAL A 115 8.18 -8.30 2.00
C VAL A 115 9.39 -9.15 2.32
N ALA A 116 9.87 -9.14 3.58
CA ALA A 116 10.99 -9.96 4.00
C ALA A 116 10.70 -11.46 3.82
N GLY A 117 9.50 -11.90 4.21
CA GLY A 117 9.06 -13.29 4.01
C GLY A 117 9.00 -13.68 2.54
N SER A 118 8.48 -12.82 1.68
CA SER A 118 8.41 -13.03 0.23
C SER A 118 9.81 -13.10 -0.41
N MET A 119 10.72 -12.22 -0.02
CA MET A 119 12.11 -12.26 -0.47
C MET A 119 12.86 -13.51 0.00
N LEU A 120 12.60 -13.97 1.23
CA LEU A 120 13.17 -15.23 1.72
C LEU A 120 12.64 -16.43 0.93
N ALA A 121 11.34 -16.46 0.65
CA ALA A 121 10.73 -17.49 -0.20
C ALA A 121 11.34 -17.49 -1.61
N GLY A 122 11.45 -16.34 -2.25
CA GLY A 122 12.06 -16.20 -3.58
C GLY A 122 13.53 -16.64 -3.61
N ARG A 123 14.31 -16.32 -2.58
CA ARG A 123 15.69 -16.77 -2.44
C ARG A 123 15.82 -18.30 -2.41
N LEU A 124 14.82 -18.99 -1.89
CA LEU A 124 14.79 -20.46 -1.83
C LEU A 124 14.27 -21.08 -3.13
N ILE A 125 13.32 -20.44 -3.81
CA ILE A 125 12.62 -20.99 -4.97
C ILE A 125 13.35 -20.69 -6.29
N LEU A 126 13.80 -19.45 -6.49
CA LEU A 126 14.33 -18.98 -7.78
C LEU A 126 15.60 -19.71 -8.28
N PRO A 127 16.56 -20.14 -7.44
CA PRO A 127 17.70 -20.93 -7.91
C PRO A 127 17.28 -22.23 -8.60
N GLY A 128 16.21 -22.89 -8.09
CA GLY A 128 15.62 -24.08 -8.71
C GLY A 128 14.90 -23.81 -10.04
N ARG A 129 14.71 -22.55 -10.40
CA ARG A 129 14.07 -22.08 -11.64
C ARG A 129 15.05 -21.50 -12.67
N GLY A 130 16.35 -21.65 -12.44
CA GLY A 130 17.41 -21.20 -13.36
C GLY A 130 17.88 -19.75 -13.15
N PHE A 131 17.38 -19.06 -12.12
CA PHE A 131 17.88 -17.73 -11.78
C PHE A 131 19.18 -17.81 -11.00
N PRO A 132 20.12 -16.86 -11.19
CA PRO A 132 21.31 -16.77 -10.36
C PRO A 132 20.92 -16.48 -8.90
N PRO A 133 21.73 -16.88 -7.91
CA PRO A 133 21.48 -16.59 -6.53
C PRO A 133 21.45 -15.07 -6.31
N LEU A 134 20.31 -14.57 -5.82
CA LEU A 134 20.10 -13.14 -5.56
C LEU A 134 20.71 -12.75 -4.21
N SER A 135 21.52 -11.70 -4.23
CA SER A 135 21.98 -11.05 -3.02
C SER A 135 20.88 -10.12 -2.47
N LEU A 136 20.35 -10.45 -1.29
CA LEU A 136 19.38 -9.58 -0.62
C LEU A 136 20.01 -8.28 -0.09
N ALA A 137 21.35 -8.18 -0.10
CA ALA A 137 22.09 -7.00 0.34
C ALA A 137 22.34 -6.00 -0.79
N ASP A 138 21.98 -6.32 -2.04
CA ASP A 138 22.17 -5.41 -3.17
C ASP A 138 21.29 -4.16 -3.02
N GLY A 139 21.88 -2.99 -3.25
CA GLY A 139 21.22 -1.70 -3.10
C GLY A 139 19.88 -1.58 -3.82
N PRO A 140 19.75 -1.98 -5.10
CA PRO A 140 18.48 -2.01 -5.82
C PRO A 140 17.42 -2.91 -5.17
N VAL A 141 17.82 -4.08 -4.65
CA VAL A 141 16.93 -5.03 -3.98
C VAL A 141 16.44 -4.47 -2.64
N LEU A 142 17.34 -3.89 -1.83
CA LEU A 142 16.97 -3.22 -0.58
C LEU A 142 16.06 -2.02 -0.81
N ARG A 143 16.29 -1.25 -1.88
CA ARG A 143 15.40 -0.17 -2.30
C ARG A 143 14.00 -0.71 -2.63
N ALA A 144 13.90 -1.77 -3.41
CA ALA A 144 12.63 -2.39 -3.79
C ALA A 144 11.89 -2.92 -2.55
N ALA A 145 12.61 -3.55 -1.62
CA ALA A 145 12.04 -4.06 -0.38
C ALA A 145 11.51 -2.94 0.53
N GLY A 146 12.38 -2.00 0.90
CA GLY A 146 12.00 -0.87 1.76
C GLY A 146 10.94 0.01 1.09
N GLY A 147 11.08 0.23 -0.22
CA GLY A 147 10.12 0.98 -1.03
C GLY A 147 8.74 0.32 -1.08
N SER A 148 8.65 -1.01 -1.12
CA SER A 148 7.37 -1.74 -1.08
C SER A 148 6.67 -1.61 0.27
N ALA A 149 7.41 -1.64 1.38
CA ALA A 149 6.84 -1.38 2.69
C ALA A 149 6.32 0.06 2.83
N LEU A 150 7.10 1.05 2.32
CA LEU A 150 6.67 2.45 2.25
C LEU A 150 5.46 2.63 1.34
N TYR A 151 5.41 1.94 0.22
CA TYR A 151 4.27 1.93 -0.68
C TYR A 151 2.98 1.52 0.04
N LEU A 152 2.98 0.40 0.77
CA LEU A 152 1.82 -0.06 1.55
C LEU A 152 1.41 0.96 2.63
N ALA A 153 2.38 1.61 3.27
CA ALA A 153 2.10 2.66 4.24
C ALA A 153 1.45 3.90 3.59
N LEU A 154 1.88 4.28 2.40
CA LEU A 154 1.27 5.37 1.64
C LEU A 154 -0.14 5.02 1.14
N ILE A 155 -0.38 3.77 0.74
CA ILE A 155 -1.73 3.27 0.43
C ILE A 155 -2.64 3.36 1.67
N ALA A 156 -2.13 3.01 2.85
CA ALA A 156 -2.89 3.14 4.10
C ALA A 156 -3.26 4.61 4.39
N LEU A 157 -2.35 5.54 4.20
CA LEU A 157 -2.59 6.98 4.37
C LEU A 157 -3.60 7.52 3.35
N LEU A 158 -3.46 7.14 2.08
CA LEU A 158 -4.42 7.47 1.02
C LEU A 158 -5.83 7.00 1.39
N SER A 159 -5.94 5.74 1.80
CA SER A 159 -7.20 5.08 2.15
C SER A 159 -7.84 5.70 3.39
N LEU A 160 -7.03 6.03 4.41
CA LEU A 160 -7.48 6.73 5.60
C LEU A 160 -8.04 8.12 5.26
N GLY A 161 -7.34 8.87 4.39
CA GLY A 161 -7.79 10.20 3.93
C GLY A 161 -9.12 10.15 3.18
N ILE A 162 -9.27 9.19 2.24
CA ILE A 162 -10.52 8.98 1.50
C ILE A 162 -11.63 8.53 2.47
N GLY A 163 -11.34 7.62 3.39
CA GLY A 163 -12.29 7.17 4.42
C GLY A 163 -12.81 8.32 5.30
N ALA A 164 -11.92 9.26 5.67
CA ALA A 164 -12.28 10.46 6.42
C ALA A 164 -13.20 11.40 5.61
N ALA A 165 -13.00 11.48 4.30
CA ALA A 165 -13.78 12.33 3.41
C ALA A 165 -15.19 11.77 3.12
N VAL A 166 -15.29 10.46 2.89
CA VAL A 166 -16.50 9.78 2.38
C VAL A 166 -17.45 9.36 3.49
N ARG A 167 -16.97 9.04 4.71
CA ARG A 167 -17.74 8.62 5.91
C ARG A 167 -18.49 7.28 5.80
N SER A 168 -18.65 6.73 4.62
CA SER A 168 -19.25 5.41 4.39
C SER A 168 -18.14 4.40 4.10
N ALA A 169 -18.07 3.33 4.87
CA ALA A 169 -17.06 2.29 4.70
C ALA A 169 -17.06 1.69 3.29
N ALA A 170 -18.24 1.26 2.84
CA ALA A 170 -18.38 0.62 1.53
C ALA A 170 -18.00 1.56 0.37
N ALA A 171 -18.51 2.82 0.41
CA ALA A 171 -18.20 3.80 -0.63
C ALA A 171 -16.71 4.21 -0.61
N ALA A 172 -16.09 4.32 0.57
CA ALA A 172 -14.68 4.65 0.68
C ALA A 172 -13.78 3.50 0.17
N VAL A 173 -14.08 2.25 0.53
CA VAL A 173 -13.36 1.08 0.00
C VAL A 173 -13.52 1.01 -1.52
N GLY A 174 -14.76 1.16 -2.04
CA GLY A 174 -15.01 1.19 -3.48
C GLY A 174 -14.24 2.29 -4.21
N ALA A 175 -14.20 3.51 -3.64
CA ALA A 175 -13.44 4.63 -4.21
C ALA A 175 -11.92 4.36 -4.22
N VAL A 176 -11.36 3.81 -3.14
CA VAL A 176 -9.94 3.47 -3.08
C VAL A 176 -9.60 2.37 -4.07
N LEU A 177 -10.34 1.26 -4.08
CA LEU A 177 -10.09 0.14 -4.99
C LEU A 177 -10.30 0.56 -6.45
N GLY A 178 -11.32 1.38 -6.73
CA GLY A 178 -11.52 1.97 -8.05
C GLY A 178 -10.33 2.83 -8.48
N LEU A 179 -9.84 3.70 -7.60
CA LEU A 179 -8.66 4.54 -7.89
C LEU A 179 -7.40 3.69 -8.16
N LEU A 180 -7.20 2.61 -7.39
CA LEU A 180 -6.00 1.78 -7.52
C LEU A 180 -6.05 0.87 -8.74
N TYR A 181 -7.16 0.16 -8.96
CA TYR A 181 -7.22 -0.88 -9.98
C TYR A 181 -7.91 -0.46 -11.28
N LEU A 182 -8.92 0.43 -11.21
CA LEU A 182 -9.67 0.82 -12.41
C LEU A 182 -8.83 1.70 -13.34
N ILE A 183 -8.03 2.63 -12.81
CA ILE A 183 -7.19 3.51 -13.63
C ILE A 183 -6.14 2.70 -14.43
N PRO A 184 -5.37 1.77 -13.85
CA PRO A 184 -4.49 0.90 -14.63
C PRO A 184 -5.22 0.08 -15.70
N ILE A 185 -6.41 -0.46 -15.39
CA ILE A 185 -7.22 -1.23 -16.37
C ILE A 185 -7.66 -0.32 -17.53
N ILE A 186 -8.13 0.90 -17.24
CA ILE A 186 -8.48 1.86 -18.29
C ILE A 186 -7.26 2.22 -19.13
N ALA A 187 -6.10 2.42 -18.49
CA ALA A 187 -4.86 2.73 -19.21
C ALA A 187 -4.53 1.68 -20.28
N THR A 188 -4.78 0.38 -20.03
CA THR A 188 -4.52 -0.67 -21.03
C THR A 188 -5.44 -0.60 -22.26
N THR A 189 -6.57 0.08 -22.18
CA THR A 189 -7.50 0.26 -23.30
C THR A 189 -7.22 1.51 -24.16
N VAL A 190 -6.34 2.40 -23.68
CA VAL A 190 -5.98 3.63 -24.38
C VAL A 190 -4.90 3.34 -25.40
N SER A 191 -5.22 3.47 -26.69
CA SER A 191 -4.31 3.19 -27.80
C SER A 191 -3.30 4.33 -28.03
N ASP A 192 -3.56 5.55 -27.56
CA ASP A 192 -2.64 6.68 -27.71
C ASP A 192 -1.48 6.55 -26.70
N ALA A 193 -0.25 6.43 -27.22
CA ALA A 193 0.95 6.21 -26.43
C ALA A 193 1.24 7.36 -25.44
N THR A 194 0.84 8.60 -25.75
CA THR A 194 1.04 9.77 -24.90
C THR A 194 0.11 9.72 -23.71
N TRP A 195 -1.19 9.50 -23.95
CA TRP A 195 -2.19 9.37 -22.90
C TRP A 195 -1.95 8.15 -22.03
N HIS A 196 -1.59 7.01 -22.63
CA HIS A 196 -1.22 5.80 -21.88
C HIS A 196 -0.10 6.10 -20.87
N ARG A 197 0.99 6.73 -21.32
CA ARG A 197 2.13 7.10 -20.47
C ARG A 197 1.73 8.08 -19.36
N HIS A 198 0.90 9.08 -19.65
CA HIS A 198 0.42 10.02 -18.63
C HIS A 198 -0.44 9.34 -17.57
N LEU A 199 -1.33 8.43 -17.97
CA LEU A 199 -2.13 7.67 -17.02
C LEU A 199 -1.26 6.80 -16.11
N GLU A 200 -0.24 6.11 -16.66
CA GLU A 200 0.70 5.33 -15.86
C GLU A 200 1.52 6.19 -14.89
N GLN A 201 1.90 7.41 -15.29
CA GLN A 201 2.65 8.34 -14.45
C GLN A 201 1.82 8.92 -13.31
N LEU A 202 0.53 9.15 -13.52
CA LEU A 202 -0.34 9.80 -12.56
C LEU A 202 -1.11 8.83 -11.66
N ALA A 203 -1.33 7.59 -12.12
CA ALA A 203 -2.06 6.59 -11.33
C ALA A 203 -1.26 6.17 -10.08
N PRO A 204 -1.85 6.23 -8.89
CA PRO A 204 -1.13 5.98 -7.64
C PRO A 204 -0.55 4.57 -7.54
N MET A 205 -1.23 3.56 -8.09
CA MET A 205 -0.75 2.18 -8.09
C MET A 205 0.43 2.00 -9.03
N THR A 206 0.27 2.29 -10.33
CA THR A 206 1.31 2.06 -11.33
C THR A 206 2.57 2.89 -11.07
N ALA A 207 2.40 4.17 -10.74
CA ALA A 207 3.51 5.03 -10.37
C ALA A 207 4.23 4.52 -9.12
N GLY A 208 3.50 4.19 -8.05
CA GLY A 208 4.08 3.75 -6.79
C GLY A 208 4.82 2.41 -6.90
N LEU A 209 4.31 1.46 -7.68
CA LEU A 209 4.91 0.14 -7.87
C LEU A 209 6.20 0.17 -8.71
N THR A 210 6.55 1.29 -9.37
CA THR A 210 7.85 1.42 -10.04
C THR A 210 9.03 1.23 -9.09
N ILE A 211 8.84 1.41 -7.79
CA ILE A 211 9.88 1.21 -6.76
C ILE A 211 10.41 -0.23 -6.71
N GLN A 212 9.62 -1.20 -7.15
CA GLN A 212 9.94 -2.63 -7.11
C GLN A 212 10.89 -3.08 -8.23
N TYR A 213 11.03 -2.28 -9.29
CA TYR A 213 11.88 -2.64 -10.41
C TYR A 213 13.35 -2.45 -10.07
N THR A 214 14.16 -3.49 -10.31
CA THR A 214 15.62 -3.47 -10.14
C THR A 214 16.36 -3.46 -11.47
N THR A 215 15.70 -3.92 -12.54
CA THR A 215 16.23 -3.97 -13.91
C THR A 215 15.35 -3.16 -14.85
N GLY A 216 15.85 -2.84 -16.05
CA GLY A 216 15.05 -2.17 -17.09
C GLY A 216 14.59 -0.74 -16.74
N LEU A 217 15.26 -0.04 -15.82
CA LEU A 217 14.83 1.26 -15.28
C LEU A 217 14.65 2.36 -16.33
N ARG A 218 15.31 2.26 -17.49
CA ARG A 218 15.20 3.26 -18.58
C ARG A 218 13.86 3.19 -19.32
N GLY A 219 13.18 2.03 -19.27
CA GLY A 219 11.88 1.82 -19.90
C GLY A 219 10.69 2.20 -19.00
N LEU A 220 10.92 2.52 -17.73
CA LEU A 220 9.86 2.88 -16.81
C LEU A 220 9.29 4.27 -17.10
N PRO A 221 7.98 4.48 -16.89
CA PRO A 221 7.33 5.79 -17.04
C PRO A 221 7.88 6.84 -16.06
N LEU A 222 8.32 6.42 -14.88
CA LEU A 222 8.91 7.24 -13.82
C LEU A 222 10.09 6.53 -13.16
N SER A 223 11.02 7.31 -12.60
CA SER A 223 12.05 6.72 -11.73
C SER A 223 11.42 6.15 -10.45
N PRO A 224 12.02 5.11 -9.85
CA PRO A 224 11.44 4.43 -8.69
C PRO A 224 11.01 5.36 -7.54
N TRP A 225 11.85 6.31 -7.16
CA TRP A 225 11.54 7.27 -6.09
C TRP A 225 10.51 8.33 -6.52
N ALA A 226 10.53 8.76 -7.79
CA ALA A 226 9.52 9.69 -8.30
C ALA A 226 8.13 9.07 -8.28
N GLY A 227 8.02 7.78 -8.60
CA GLY A 227 6.75 7.05 -8.51
C GLY A 227 6.18 7.01 -7.09
N LEU A 228 7.02 6.74 -6.08
CA LEU A 228 6.59 6.87 -4.67
C LEU A 228 6.20 8.31 -4.31
N GLY A 229 6.88 9.31 -4.89
CA GLY A 229 6.53 10.73 -4.72
C GLY A 229 5.13 11.05 -5.23
N VAL A 230 4.72 10.50 -6.37
CA VAL A 230 3.35 10.64 -6.90
C VAL A 230 2.33 10.04 -5.92
N LEU A 231 2.57 8.83 -5.44
CA LEU A 231 1.69 8.22 -4.45
C LEU A 231 1.63 9.02 -3.13
N ALA A 232 2.78 9.56 -2.68
CA ALA A 232 2.83 10.42 -1.50
C ALA A 232 2.01 11.70 -1.68
N ALA A 233 2.03 12.29 -2.88
CA ALA A 233 1.19 13.45 -3.21
C ALA A 233 -0.31 13.11 -3.16
N TRP A 234 -0.71 11.95 -3.69
CA TRP A 234 -2.08 11.45 -3.56
C TRP A 234 -2.50 11.24 -2.11
N ALA A 235 -1.65 10.60 -1.30
CA ALA A 235 -1.90 10.35 0.12
C ALA A 235 -2.02 11.66 0.90
N ALA A 236 -1.12 12.62 0.66
CA ALA A 236 -1.17 13.95 1.27
C ALA A 236 -2.44 14.70 0.88
N GLY A 237 -2.80 14.72 -0.40
CA GLY A 237 -4.02 15.35 -0.90
C GLY A 237 -5.27 14.76 -0.27
N ALA A 238 -5.36 13.42 -0.17
CA ALA A 238 -6.48 12.74 0.46
C ALA A 238 -6.59 13.04 1.96
N LEU A 239 -5.47 13.05 2.69
CA LEU A 239 -5.44 13.40 4.13
C LEU A 239 -5.82 14.87 4.37
N LEU A 240 -5.34 15.78 3.53
CA LEU A 240 -5.70 17.20 3.61
C LEU A 240 -7.19 17.39 3.35
N LEU A 241 -7.73 16.79 2.30
CA LEU A 241 -9.15 16.85 1.96
C LEU A 241 -10.00 16.26 3.10
N GLY A 242 -9.66 15.04 3.56
CA GLY A 242 -10.33 14.38 4.68
C GLY A 242 -10.29 15.22 5.96
N GLY A 243 -9.13 15.79 6.28
CA GLY A 243 -8.94 16.66 7.45
C GLY A 243 -9.73 17.97 7.36
N LEU A 244 -9.79 18.60 6.16
CA LEU A 244 -10.59 19.80 5.93
C LEU A 244 -12.08 19.53 6.05
N LEU A 245 -12.56 18.42 5.46
CA LEU A 245 -13.96 18.02 5.55
C LEU A 245 -14.35 17.65 7.00
N LEU A 246 -13.44 17.03 7.74
CA LEU A 246 -13.64 16.73 9.15
C LEU A 246 -13.80 18.00 10.01
N ARG A 247 -13.10 19.10 9.64
CA ARG A 247 -13.21 20.39 10.33
C ARG A 247 -14.49 21.14 9.99
N ARG A 248 -14.93 21.10 8.72
CA ARG A 248 -16.05 21.89 8.22
C ARG A 248 -17.42 21.25 8.46
N ARG A 249 -17.47 19.92 8.58
CA ARG A 249 -18.73 19.18 8.79
C ARG A 249 -18.89 18.90 10.28
N ASP A 250 -20.05 19.24 10.84
CA ASP A 250 -20.42 18.85 12.19
C ASP A 250 -20.61 17.33 12.25
N ALA A 251 -20.09 16.73 13.33
CA ALA A 251 -20.15 15.29 13.55
C ALA A 251 -21.54 14.86 14.08
#